data_855ffc67ce4e6e29f13af94adf10660a
#
_entry.id   855ffc67ce4e6e29f13af94adf10660a
#
_cell.length_a   1.000
_cell.length_b   1.000
_cell.length_c   1.000
_cell.angle_alpha   90.00
_cell.angle_beta   90.00
_cell.angle_gamma   90.00
#
_symmetry.space_group_name_H-M   'P 1'
#
loop_
_entity.id
_entity.type
_entity.pdbx_description
1 polymer ?
#
loop_
_entity_poly.entity_id
_entity_poly.type
_entity_poly.pdbx_seq_one_letter_code
_entity_poly.pdbx_strand_id
1 'polypeptide(L)'
;PWRIRVSVVAPGVVRTPIWGKGLVAADEAIAALPPEGTRLYGASIDRLRSQVKKIESTAATTPESVAEAIEHALLSRRPQHHYLPGADAKLVAAAVWLLPDRAVARLLRMPAR
;
A
#
# COMPACT_ATOMS: atom_id res chain seq x y z
N PRO A 1 27.13 14.13 14.53
CA PRO A 1 28.05 13.66 15.54
C PRO A 1 27.95 12.15 15.83
N TRP A 2 26.73 11.54 15.71
CA TRP A 2 26.49 10.15 16.10
C TRP A 2 26.76 9.13 15.00
N ARG A 3 27.10 9.53 13.79
CA ARG A 3 27.30 8.67 12.60
C ARG A 3 26.15 7.67 12.35
N ILE A 4 24.95 8.02 12.79
CA ILE A 4 23.74 7.23 12.53
C ILE A 4 23.25 7.58 11.14
N ARG A 5 23.08 6.54 10.30
CA ARG A 5 22.47 6.66 8.98
C ARG A 5 21.01 6.20 9.06
N VAL A 6 20.11 6.95 8.44
CA VAL A 6 18.70 6.62 8.39
C VAL A 6 18.31 6.46 6.93
N SER A 7 17.65 5.35 6.62
CA SER A 7 17.08 5.09 5.30
C SER A 7 15.59 4.76 5.46
N VAL A 8 14.79 5.22 4.52
CA VAL A 8 13.36 4.93 4.45
C VAL A 8 13.12 3.95 3.32
N VAL A 9 12.47 2.84 3.61
CA VAL A 9 12.03 1.87 2.60
C VAL A 9 10.51 1.99 2.49
N ALA A 10 10.01 2.50 1.36
CA ALA A 10 8.60 2.73 1.08
C ALA A 10 8.18 1.91 -0.16
N PRO A 11 7.85 0.63 0.01
CA PRO A 11 7.40 -0.21 -1.09
C PRO A 11 6.02 0.21 -1.60
N GLY A 12 5.72 -0.15 -2.82
CA GLY A 12 4.36 -0.13 -3.35
C GLY A 12 3.50 -1.26 -2.78
N VAL A 13 2.51 -1.69 -3.54
CA VAL A 13 1.66 -2.82 -3.14
C VAL A 13 2.45 -4.12 -3.23
N VAL A 14 2.74 -4.72 -2.07
CA VAL A 14 3.52 -5.96 -1.97
C VAL A 14 2.60 -7.17 -2.03
N ARG A 15 2.94 -8.14 -2.87
CA ARG A 15 2.21 -9.39 -3.02
C ARG A 15 2.49 -10.32 -1.84
N THR A 16 1.61 -10.29 -0.86
CA THR A 16 1.70 -11.09 0.37
C THR A 16 0.35 -11.69 0.72
N PRO A 17 0.30 -12.77 1.51
CA PRO A 17 -0.95 -13.38 1.98
C PRO A 17 -1.81 -12.50 2.89
N ILE A 18 -1.33 -11.30 3.25
CA ILE A 18 -2.05 -10.38 4.15
C ILE A 18 -3.41 -9.97 3.57
N TRP A 19 -3.50 -9.83 2.26
CA TRP A 19 -4.72 -9.42 1.57
C TRP A 19 -5.83 -10.46 1.73
N GLY A 20 -5.53 -11.74 1.47
CA GLY A 20 -6.46 -12.84 1.65
C GLY A 20 -6.87 -13.01 3.12
N LYS A 21 -5.92 -12.97 4.05
CA LYS A 21 -6.22 -13.04 5.50
C LYS A 21 -7.09 -11.87 5.96
N GLY A 22 -6.81 -10.66 5.46
CA GLY A 22 -7.60 -9.47 5.77
C GLY A 22 -9.04 -9.58 5.29
N LEU A 23 -9.28 -10.16 4.11
CA LEU A 23 -10.63 -10.39 3.60
C LEU A 23 -11.42 -11.40 4.45
N VAL A 24 -10.80 -12.50 4.89
CA VAL A 24 -11.44 -13.49 5.78
C VAL A 24 -11.83 -12.86 7.10
N ALA A 25 -10.91 -12.13 7.75
CA ALA A 25 -11.19 -11.44 9.01
C ALA A 25 -12.29 -10.37 8.86
N ALA A 26 -12.31 -9.67 7.71
CA ALA A 26 -13.38 -8.72 7.41
C ALA A 26 -14.73 -9.41 7.21
N ASP A 27 -14.77 -10.59 6.58
CA ASP A 27 -15.99 -11.37 6.39
C ASP A 27 -16.59 -11.83 7.70
N GLU A 28 -15.77 -12.29 8.64
CA GLU A 28 -16.19 -12.66 10.00
C GLU A 28 -16.76 -11.45 10.75
N ALA A 29 -16.06 -10.30 10.70
CA ALA A 29 -16.52 -9.08 11.35
C ALA A 29 -17.85 -8.56 10.77
N ILE A 30 -18.04 -8.69 9.45
CA ILE A 30 -19.28 -8.28 8.77
C ILE A 30 -20.44 -9.23 9.11
N ALA A 31 -20.18 -10.53 9.19
CA ALA A 31 -21.20 -11.50 9.58
C ALA A 31 -21.72 -11.26 11.01
N ALA A 32 -20.90 -10.63 11.87
CA ALA A 32 -21.28 -10.24 13.23
C ALA A 32 -22.02 -8.89 13.32
N LEU A 33 -22.18 -8.16 12.21
CA LEU A 33 -22.88 -6.88 12.21
C LEU A 33 -24.39 -7.05 12.40
N PRO A 34 -25.04 -6.19 13.20
CA PRO A 34 -26.48 -6.15 13.28
C PRO A 34 -27.08 -5.75 11.92
N PRO A 35 -28.36 -6.12 11.62
CA PRO A 35 -29.00 -5.85 10.33
C PRO A 35 -28.94 -4.37 9.89
N GLU A 36 -29.00 -3.48 10.85
CA GLU A 36 -28.90 -2.04 10.58
C GLU A 36 -27.49 -1.63 10.09
N GLY A 37 -26.43 -2.22 10.66
CA GLY A 37 -25.06 -2.03 10.22
C GLY A 37 -24.86 -2.50 8.78
N THR A 38 -25.38 -3.68 8.46
CA THR A 38 -25.34 -4.21 7.08
C THR A 38 -26.10 -3.33 6.09
N ARG A 39 -27.26 -2.77 6.48
CA ARG A 39 -28.02 -1.85 5.66
C ARG A 39 -27.27 -0.54 5.36
N LEU A 40 -26.56 0.00 6.35
CA LEU A 40 -25.85 1.27 6.22
C LEU A 40 -24.50 1.13 5.48
N TYR A 41 -23.77 0.05 5.73
CA TYR A 41 -22.39 -0.10 5.28
C TYR A 41 -22.17 -1.18 4.22
N GLY A 42 -23.16 -2.04 3.96
CA GLY A 42 -23.01 -3.19 3.07
C GLY A 42 -22.45 -2.81 1.69
N ALA A 43 -23.04 -1.81 1.04
CA ALA A 43 -22.57 -1.36 -0.29
C ALA A 43 -21.14 -0.80 -0.26
N SER A 44 -20.72 -0.16 0.84
CA SER A 44 -19.36 0.36 1.00
C SER A 44 -18.35 -0.77 1.23
N ILE A 45 -18.77 -1.78 1.96
CA ILE A 45 -17.98 -2.99 2.24
C ILE A 45 -17.74 -3.77 0.94
N ASP A 46 -18.76 -3.98 0.11
CA ASP A 46 -18.64 -4.70 -1.16
C ASP A 46 -17.69 -3.96 -2.13
N ARG A 47 -17.76 -2.64 -2.17
CA ARG A 47 -16.80 -1.82 -2.92
C ARG A 47 -15.37 -2.01 -2.42
N LEU A 48 -15.16 -1.96 -1.10
CA LEU A 48 -13.85 -2.17 -0.50
C LEU A 48 -13.29 -3.56 -0.82
N ARG A 49 -14.11 -4.62 -0.72
CA ARG A 49 -13.73 -5.98 -1.11
C ARG A 49 -13.27 -6.05 -2.56
N SER A 50 -14.02 -5.44 -3.46
CA SER A 50 -13.69 -5.41 -4.88
C SER A 50 -12.37 -4.67 -5.13
N GLN A 51 -12.13 -3.58 -4.41
CA GLN A 51 -10.86 -2.85 -4.48
C GLN A 51 -9.69 -3.67 -3.96
N VAL A 52 -9.83 -4.33 -2.80
CA VAL A 52 -8.78 -5.19 -2.25
C VAL A 52 -8.42 -6.33 -3.19
N LYS A 53 -9.41 -7.03 -3.77
CA LYS A 53 -9.17 -8.08 -4.79
C LYS A 53 -8.42 -7.54 -6.00
N LYS A 54 -8.77 -6.34 -6.47
CA LYS A 54 -8.08 -5.69 -7.59
C LYS A 54 -6.64 -5.34 -7.23
N ILE A 55 -6.41 -4.79 -6.03
CA ILE A 55 -5.07 -4.47 -5.52
C ILE A 55 -4.22 -5.75 -5.46
N GLU A 56 -4.76 -6.83 -4.88
CA GLU A 56 -4.07 -8.12 -4.77
C GLU A 56 -3.67 -8.67 -6.15
N SER A 57 -4.59 -8.61 -7.12
CA SER A 57 -4.34 -9.12 -8.49
C SER A 57 -3.33 -8.26 -9.27
N THR A 58 -3.17 -7.00 -8.92
CA THR A 58 -2.25 -6.06 -9.59
C THR A 58 -0.92 -5.86 -8.84
N ALA A 59 -0.79 -6.45 -7.64
CA ALA A 59 0.43 -6.35 -6.84
C ALA A 59 1.64 -6.95 -7.59
N ALA A 60 2.54 -6.10 -8.04
CA ALA A 60 3.72 -6.49 -8.82
C ALA A 60 5.00 -6.54 -7.96
N THR A 61 5.02 -5.84 -6.82
CA THR A 61 6.17 -5.81 -5.92
C THR A 61 6.23 -7.10 -5.11
N THR A 62 7.38 -7.75 -5.11
CA THR A 62 7.59 -8.99 -4.35
C THR A 62 8.21 -8.71 -2.99
N PRO A 63 7.99 -9.57 -1.96
CA PRO A 63 8.66 -9.45 -0.67
C PRO A 63 10.19 -9.47 -0.82
N GLU A 64 10.73 -10.24 -1.76
CA GLU A 64 12.15 -10.37 -2.02
C GLU A 64 12.75 -9.03 -2.47
N SER A 65 12.07 -8.29 -3.35
CA SER A 65 12.55 -6.97 -3.80
C SER A 65 12.57 -5.93 -2.68
N VAL A 66 11.69 -6.08 -1.70
CA VAL A 66 11.71 -5.26 -0.48
C VAL A 66 12.86 -5.67 0.43
N ALA A 67 13.10 -6.97 0.59
CA ALA A 67 14.22 -7.50 1.38
C ALA A 67 15.57 -7.04 0.81
N GLU A 68 15.76 -7.11 -0.51
CA GLU A 68 16.97 -6.60 -1.19
C GLU A 68 17.19 -5.11 -0.93
N ALA A 69 16.15 -4.31 -0.96
CA ALA A 69 16.24 -2.88 -0.64
C ALA A 69 16.66 -2.64 0.82
N ILE A 70 16.13 -3.42 1.75
CA ILE A 70 16.51 -3.38 3.18
C ILE A 70 17.96 -3.83 3.36
N GLU A 71 18.34 -4.92 2.73
CA GLU A 71 19.72 -5.43 2.78
C GLU A 71 20.71 -4.37 2.28
N HIS A 72 20.43 -3.77 1.13
CA HIS A 72 21.27 -2.69 0.60
C HIS A 72 21.33 -1.49 1.54
N ALA A 73 20.22 -1.11 2.17
CA ALA A 73 20.18 0.00 3.13
C ALA A 73 21.06 -0.28 4.37
N LEU A 74 21.12 -1.54 4.81
CA LEU A 74 21.87 -1.94 6.00
C LEU A 74 23.35 -2.18 5.71
N LEU A 75 23.67 -2.84 4.60
CA LEU A 75 25.00 -3.35 4.32
C LEU A 75 25.86 -2.46 3.40
N SER A 76 25.22 -1.55 2.64
CA SER A 76 25.95 -0.68 1.74
C SER A 76 26.82 0.34 2.49
N ARG A 77 28.01 0.57 1.94
CA ARG A 77 28.87 1.66 2.42
C ARG A 77 28.28 3.04 2.16
N ARG A 78 27.41 3.17 1.14
CA ARG A 78 26.71 4.40 0.75
C ARG A 78 25.23 4.11 0.54
N PRO A 79 24.44 3.90 1.61
CA PRO A 79 23.01 3.66 1.49
C PRO A 79 22.30 4.89 0.93
N GLN A 80 21.23 4.66 0.20
CA GLN A 80 20.32 5.72 -0.24
C GLN A 80 19.46 6.17 0.95
N HIS A 81 18.98 7.42 0.90
CA HIS A 81 18.04 7.92 1.90
C HIS A 81 16.63 7.34 1.72
N HIS A 82 16.23 7.07 0.45
CA HIS A 82 14.92 6.53 0.12
C HIS A 82 15.05 5.37 -0.86
N TYR A 83 14.39 4.28 -0.54
CA TYR A 83 14.21 3.12 -1.40
C TYR A 83 12.73 2.98 -1.74
N LEU A 84 12.41 2.85 -3.02
CA LEU A 84 11.05 2.74 -3.54
C LEU A 84 10.92 1.43 -4.34
N PRO A 85 10.85 0.26 -3.67
CA PRO A 85 10.60 -1.00 -4.35
C PRO A 85 9.23 -1.01 -5.01
N GLY A 86 9.18 -1.34 -6.30
CA GLY A 86 7.97 -1.36 -7.09
C GLY A 86 7.83 -0.15 -8.02
N ALA A 87 7.23 -0.39 -9.19
CA ALA A 87 6.99 0.66 -10.18
C ALA A 87 5.90 1.63 -9.71
N ASP A 88 4.90 1.13 -9.03
CA ASP A 88 3.80 1.87 -8.41
C ASP A 88 4.31 2.88 -7.37
N ALA A 89 5.22 2.47 -6.48
CA ALA A 89 5.85 3.36 -5.51
C ALA A 89 6.61 4.51 -6.20
N LYS A 90 7.36 4.19 -7.26
CA LYS A 90 8.10 5.19 -8.05
C LYS A 90 7.17 6.17 -8.74
N LEU A 91 6.07 5.68 -9.32
CA LEU A 91 5.07 6.52 -9.98
C LEU A 91 4.37 7.45 -9.00
N VAL A 92 3.97 6.95 -7.83
CA VAL A 92 3.36 7.77 -6.79
C VAL A 92 4.34 8.84 -6.29
N ALA A 93 5.58 8.45 -6.02
CA ALA A 93 6.61 9.40 -5.58
C ALA A 93 6.87 10.49 -6.64
N ALA A 94 6.96 10.13 -7.92
CA ALA A 94 7.11 11.08 -9.01
C ALA A 94 5.89 12.01 -9.13
N ALA A 95 4.67 11.47 -8.99
CA ALA A 95 3.45 12.26 -9.03
C ALA A 95 3.40 13.27 -7.86
N VAL A 96 3.75 12.86 -6.65
CA VAL A 96 3.80 13.73 -5.47
C VAL A 96 4.87 14.83 -5.64
N TRP A 97 5.98 14.51 -6.30
CA TRP A 97 7.05 15.50 -6.54
C TRP A 97 6.71 16.51 -7.64
N LEU A 98 5.97 16.07 -8.69
CA LEU A 98 5.64 16.89 -9.85
C LEU A 98 4.35 17.70 -9.72
N LEU A 99 3.40 17.22 -8.91
CA LEU A 99 2.08 17.80 -8.79
C LEU A 99 1.96 18.68 -7.54
N PRO A 100 1.25 19.81 -7.61
CA PRO A 100 0.92 20.59 -6.43
C PRO A 100 -0.03 19.79 -5.52
N ASP A 101 0.05 20.00 -4.20
CA ASP A 101 -0.71 19.28 -3.17
C ASP A 101 -2.21 19.14 -3.47
N ARG A 102 -2.81 20.20 -4.05
CA ARG A 102 -4.22 20.18 -4.45
C ARG A 102 -4.53 19.16 -5.54
N ALA A 103 -3.60 18.95 -6.48
CA ALA A 103 -3.76 17.96 -7.54
C ALA A 103 -3.56 16.55 -7.01
N VAL A 104 -2.57 16.34 -6.12
CA VAL A 104 -2.36 15.06 -5.42
C VAL A 104 -3.58 14.69 -4.59
N ALA A 105 -4.12 15.63 -3.80
CA ALA A 105 -5.32 15.40 -3.00
C ALA A 105 -6.55 15.06 -3.87
N ARG A 106 -6.67 15.65 -5.06
CA ARG A 106 -7.75 15.33 -6.02
C ARG A 106 -7.56 13.93 -6.61
N LEU A 107 -6.33 13.56 -6.94
CA LEU A 107 -5.99 12.23 -7.47
C LEU A 107 -6.32 11.13 -6.45
N LEU A 108 -5.96 11.33 -5.18
CA LEU A 108 -6.22 10.38 -4.09
C LEU A 108 -7.71 10.27 -3.71
N ARG A 109 -8.52 11.32 -3.99
CA ARG A 109 -9.97 11.30 -3.77
C ARG A 109 -10.77 10.70 -4.92
N MET A 110 -10.12 10.46 -6.08
CA MET A 110 -10.80 9.80 -7.19
C MET A 110 -11.09 8.35 -6.82
N PRO A 111 -12.38 7.91 -6.80
CA PRO A 111 -12.68 6.50 -6.64
C PRO A 111 -12.04 5.76 -7.81
N ALA A 112 -11.29 4.70 -7.53
CA ALA A 112 -10.80 3.81 -8.56
C ALA A 112 -12.01 3.25 -9.33
N ARG A 113 -12.21 3.72 -10.56
CA ARG A 113 -13.25 3.23 -11.49
C ARG A 113 -12.89 1.85 -12.00
#